data_84522ea1f955fe7def97fe738b40d581
#
_entry.id   84522ea1f955fe7def97fe738b40d581
#
_cell.length_a   1.000
_cell.length_b   1.000
_cell.length_c   1.000
_cell.angle_alpha   90.00
_cell.angle_beta   90.00
_cell.angle_gamma   90.00
#
_symmetry.space_group_name_H-M   'P 1'
#
loop_
_entity.id
_entity.type
_entity.pdbx_description
1 polymer ?
#
loop_
_entity_poly.entity_id
_entity_poly.type
_entity_poly.pdbx_seq_one_letter_code
_entity_poly.pdbx_strand_id
1 'polypeptide(L)'
;MKIIEKILSENLSIDNDTFIFDIETTGLNPRFCKIILIGILYNCQDKTIIKQFFAENENDEKELLTNFIEEIYHFKNHITFNGLAFDIGFINYRLKKHNIDFNLNKEDDFDIFKFVKLFKQSLNLKSCSLTSVEKYFGIYREDIINGEKSIKLYENFVKTQDKNIMDIILLHNYEDVYNLSKLINIKDLVKEKLDLLYISNENYNLSIFPVNYKINAKKLTMNYFIFSGEHNNISIYNDNYSIICEDDNISLEININKGIDRENNTILFYSLSKIIPLKFNDQVLEKNIYSLCNFLKKNELHNI
;
A
#
# COMPACT_ATOMS: atom_id res chain seq x y z
N MET A 1 32.30 1.04 -2.50
CA MET A 1 30.88 1.14 -2.93
C MET A 1 30.81 1.27 -4.45
N LYS A 2 29.72 0.79 -5.07
CA LYS A 2 29.51 0.83 -6.52
C LYS A 2 28.15 1.45 -6.84
N ILE A 3 28.14 2.35 -7.83
CA ILE A 3 26.89 2.93 -8.39
C ILE A 3 26.70 2.32 -9.78
N ILE A 4 25.50 1.80 -10.02
CA ILE A 4 25.09 1.26 -11.31
C ILE A 4 23.91 2.10 -11.80
N GLU A 5 24.01 2.63 -13.00
CA GLU A 5 22.97 3.42 -13.63
C GLU A 5 22.55 2.79 -14.94
N LYS A 6 21.23 2.73 -15.17
CA LYS A 6 20.64 2.23 -16.41
C LYS A 6 19.54 3.18 -16.86
N ILE A 7 19.65 3.67 -18.07
CA ILE A 7 18.58 4.44 -18.72
C ILE A 7 17.69 3.44 -19.44
N LEU A 8 16.39 3.49 -19.14
CA LEU A 8 15.40 2.64 -19.81
C LEU A 8 15.08 3.17 -21.19
N SER A 9 14.73 2.25 -22.11
CA SER A 9 14.29 2.59 -23.47
C SER A 9 12.86 3.17 -23.50
N GLU A 10 12.09 2.92 -22.46
CA GLU A 10 10.73 3.43 -22.26
C GLU A 10 10.73 4.58 -21.25
N ASN A 11 9.86 5.57 -21.49
CA ASN A 11 9.59 6.62 -20.52
C ASN A 11 8.32 6.25 -19.76
N LEU A 12 8.46 5.98 -18.46
CA LEU A 12 7.35 5.60 -17.59
C LEU A 12 6.61 6.85 -17.09
N SER A 13 5.31 6.74 -16.90
CA SER A 13 4.47 7.85 -16.41
C SER A 13 4.62 8.04 -14.89
N ILE A 14 5.80 8.51 -14.47
CA ILE A 14 6.12 8.86 -13.08
C ILE A 14 6.24 10.38 -12.99
N ASP A 15 5.65 10.98 -11.98
CA ASP A 15 5.77 12.42 -11.74
C ASP A 15 7.23 12.80 -11.48
N ASN A 16 7.66 13.95 -12.00
CA ASN A 16 9.06 14.38 -11.93
C ASN A 16 9.57 14.67 -10.51
N ASP A 17 8.67 14.83 -9.54
CA ASP A 17 9.00 15.03 -8.12
C ASP A 17 8.81 13.76 -7.29
N THR A 18 8.66 12.61 -7.94
CA THR A 18 8.43 11.30 -7.32
C THR A 18 9.51 10.30 -7.74
N PHE A 19 9.99 9.50 -6.82
CA PHE A 19 10.85 8.35 -7.10
C PHE A 19 10.29 7.07 -6.47
N ILE A 20 10.64 5.94 -7.06
CA ILE A 20 10.36 4.61 -6.54
C ILE A 20 11.62 4.11 -5.89
N PHE A 21 11.55 3.39 -4.77
CA PHE A 21 12.73 2.75 -4.20
C PHE A 21 12.41 1.46 -3.47
N ASP A 22 13.47 0.64 -3.33
CA ASP A 22 13.50 -0.60 -2.58
C ASP A 22 14.89 -0.82 -1.99
N ILE A 23 15.00 -1.49 -0.84
CA ILE A 23 16.28 -1.74 -0.18
C ILE A 23 16.56 -3.23 0.05
N GLU A 24 17.83 -3.59 -0.04
CA GLU A 24 18.37 -4.86 0.46
C GLU A 24 19.20 -4.63 1.72
N THR A 25 19.10 -5.54 2.66
CA THR A 25 19.73 -5.42 3.98
C THR A 25 20.40 -6.72 4.41
N THR A 26 21.28 -6.67 5.40
CA THR A 26 21.87 -7.87 6.02
C THR A 26 20.91 -8.56 7.01
N GLY A 27 19.67 -8.09 7.14
CA GLY A 27 18.64 -8.67 7.99
C GLY A 27 17.59 -7.64 8.41
N LEU A 28 16.59 -8.06 9.19
CA LEU A 28 15.36 -7.30 9.42
C LEU A 28 15.46 -6.18 10.48
N ASN A 29 16.48 -6.19 11.34
CA ASN A 29 16.57 -5.24 12.45
C ASN A 29 17.60 -4.14 12.18
N PRO A 30 17.19 -2.87 11.95
CA PRO A 30 18.09 -1.78 11.58
C PRO A 30 19.11 -1.43 12.67
N ARG A 31 18.89 -1.86 13.92
CA ARG A 31 19.84 -1.65 15.01
C ARG A 31 21.13 -2.45 14.81
N PHE A 32 21.01 -3.66 14.30
CA PHE A 32 22.10 -4.64 14.16
C PHE A 32 22.51 -4.87 12.71
N CYS A 33 21.56 -4.72 11.79
CA CYS A 33 21.75 -4.97 10.36
C CYS A 33 22.05 -3.69 9.59
N LYS A 34 22.59 -3.83 8.39
CA LYS A 34 23.03 -2.75 7.52
C LYS A 34 22.27 -2.78 6.21
N ILE A 35 22.21 -1.64 5.54
CA ILE A 35 21.75 -1.53 4.17
C ILE A 35 22.92 -1.88 3.25
N ILE A 36 22.68 -2.77 2.31
CA ILE A 36 23.70 -3.27 1.36
C ILE A 36 23.43 -2.84 -0.07
N LEU A 37 22.18 -2.52 -0.37
CA LEU A 37 21.77 -2.04 -1.69
C LEU A 37 20.55 -1.15 -1.53
N ILE A 38 20.52 -0.03 -2.25
CA ILE A 38 19.32 0.77 -2.49
C ILE A 38 19.14 0.89 -3.98
N GLY A 39 18.00 0.46 -4.50
CA GLY A 39 17.57 0.71 -5.86
C GLY A 39 16.59 1.85 -5.91
N ILE A 40 16.75 2.76 -6.86
CA ILE A 40 15.80 3.83 -7.13
C ILE A 40 15.44 3.87 -8.61
N LEU A 41 14.21 4.31 -8.89
CA LEU A 41 13.73 4.56 -10.25
C LEU A 41 12.98 5.88 -10.27
N TYR A 42 13.31 6.74 -11.24
CA TYR A 42 12.72 8.06 -11.38
C TYR A 42 12.79 8.56 -12.83
N ASN A 43 12.01 9.57 -13.14
CA ASN A 43 12.11 10.29 -14.42
C ASN A 43 13.04 11.51 -14.29
N CYS A 44 13.91 11.67 -15.28
CA CYS A 44 14.74 12.85 -15.45
C CYS A 44 14.65 13.31 -16.90
N GLN A 45 14.11 14.49 -17.14
CA GLN A 45 13.78 14.96 -18.47
C GLN A 45 12.83 13.96 -19.17
N ASP A 46 13.16 13.49 -20.36
CA ASP A 46 12.33 12.53 -21.10
C ASP A 46 12.83 11.08 -20.96
N LYS A 47 13.52 10.75 -19.87
CA LYS A 47 14.13 9.43 -19.64
C LYS A 47 13.74 8.88 -18.29
N THR A 48 13.48 7.58 -18.23
CA THR A 48 13.41 6.86 -16.97
C THR A 48 14.77 6.26 -16.63
N ILE A 49 15.23 6.50 -15.41
CA ILE A 49 16.53 6.08 -14.91
C ILE A 49 16.33 5.10 -13.76
N ILE A 50 17.05 3.99 -13.77
CA ILE A 50 17.24 3.14 -12.60
C ILE A 50 18.67 3.33 -12.12
N LYS A 51 18.82 3.62 -10.83
CA LYS A 51 20.12 3.75 -10.19
C LYS A 51 20.19 2.85 -8.97
N GLN A 52 21.28 2.11 -8.83
CA GLN A 52 21.51 1.20 -7.72
C GLN A 52 22.79 1.57 -6.99
N PHE A 53 22.70 1.74 -5.66
CA PHE A 53 23.80 2.03 -4.76
C PHE A 53 24.15 0.74 -4.02
N PHE A 54 25.25 0.09 -4.39
CA PHE A 54 25.63 -1.21 -3.87
C PHE A 54 26.88 -1.10 -2.96
N ALA A 55 26.78 -1.62 -1.74
CA ALA A 55 27.89 -1.75 -0.81
C ALA A 55 28.74 -3.00 -1.15
N GLU A 56 29.97 -2.81 -1.60
CA GLU A 56 30.88 -3.93 -1.90
C GLU A 56 31.38 -4.61 -0.62
N ASN A 57 31.29 -3.90 0.49
CA ASN A 57 31.50 -4.43 1.84
C ASN A 57 30.66 -3.63 2.86
N GLU A 58 30.52 -4.16 4.06
CA GLU A 58 29.66 -3.55 5.07
C GLU A 58 30.10 -2.15 5.58
N ASN A 59 31.34 -1.72 5.30
CA ASN A 59 31.81 -0.39 5.69
C ASN A 59 31.37 0.69 4.71
N ASP A 60 30.91 0.31 3.53
CA ASP A 60 30.46 1.22 2.50
C ASP A 60 29.06 1.83 2.79
N GLU A 61 28.34 1.35 3.81
CA GLU A 61 26.97 1.79 4.09
C GLU A 61 26.83 3.30 4.25
N LYS A 62 27.77 3.95 4.93
CA LYS A 62 27.70 5.41 5.09
C LYS A 62 27.80 6.14 3.77
N GLU A 63 28.74 5.72 2.92
CA GLU A 63 28.93 6.30 1.59
C GLU A 63 27.71 6.03 0.70
N LEU A 64 27.16 4.81 0.76
CA LEU A 64 25.93 4.41 0.06
C LEU A 64 24.77 5.32 0.45
N LEU A 65 24.51 5.52 1.74
CA LEU A 65 23.46 6.39 2.25
C LEU A 65 23.67 7.86 1.83
N THR A 66 24.92 8.36 1.87
CA THR A 66 25.21 9.73 1.46
C THR A 66 24.89 9.95 -0.02
N ASN A 67 25.36 9.07 -0.90
CA ASN A 67 25.08 9.16 -2.34
C ASN A 67 23.58 9.01 -2.65
N PHE A 68 22.88 8.13 -1.92
CA PHE A 68 21.43 7.99 -2.05
C PHE A 68 20.73 9.30 -1.71
N ILE A 69 21.06 9.94 -0.58
CA ILE A 69 20.44 11.21 -0.19
C ILE A 69 20.77 12.34 -1.19
N GLU A 70 21.98 12.44 -1.66
CA GLU A 70 22.38 13.42 -2.69
C GLU A 70 21.56 13.25 -3.97
N GLU A 71 21.18 12.04 -4.32
CA GLU A 71 20.37 11.76 -5.50
C GLU A 71 18.91 12.15 -5.29
N ILE A 72 18.34 11.88 -4.10
CA ILE A 72 16.90 12.00 -3.88
C ILE A 72 16.46 13.32 -3.24
N TYR A 73 17.36 14.17 -2.76
CA TYR A 73 17.01 15.34 -1.91
C TYR A 73 16.04 16.34 -2.56
N HIS A 74 15.90 16.32 -3.88
CA HIS A 74 15.02 17.21 -4.64
C HIS A 74 13.63 16.63 -4.92
N PHE A 75 13.41 15.32 -4.68
CA PHE A 75 12.10 14.71 -4.81
C PHE A 75 11.27 14.99 -3.56
N LYS A 76 9.95 15.07 -3.75
CA LYS A 76 8.99 15.31 -2.68
C LYS A 76 8.29 14.03 -2.25
N ASN A 77 7.99 13.18 -3.21
CA ASN A 77 7.18 11.99 -3.01
C ASN A 77 7.98 10.73 -3.33
N HIS A 78 7.57 9.63 -2.75
CA HIS A 78 8.14 8.33 -3.07
C HIS A 78 7.07 7.23 -3.10
N ILE A 79 7.36 6.16 -3.82
CA ILE A 79 6.50 5.00 -3.97
C ILE A 79 7.29 3.78 -3.52
N THR A 80 6.67 2.97 -2.66
CA THR A 80 7.28 1.76 -2.14
C THR A 80 6.33 0.56 -2.16
N PHE A 81 6.88 -0.60 -1.84
CA PHE A 81 6.09 -1.79 -1.53
C PHE A 81 6.37 -2.25 -0.10
N ASN A 82 5.47 -1.94 0.83
CA ASN A 82 5.61 -2.18 2.27
C ASN A 82 6.68 -1.29 2.95
N GLY A 83 7.08 -0.20 2.30
CA GLY A 83 8.11 0.71 2.80
C GLY A 83 7.72 1.44 4.07
N LEU A 84 6.42 1.73 4.27
CA LEU A 84 5.91 2.31 5.51
C LEU A 84 6.22 1.45 6.74
N ALA A 85 6.24 0.12 6.57
CA ALA A 85 6.52 -0.82 7.65
C ALA A 85 8.01 -1.19 7.77
N PHE A 86 8.79 -1.11 6.68
CA PHE A 86 10.16 -1.59 6.66
C PHE A 86 11.16 -0.53 6.15
N ASP A 87 11.20 -0.24 4.87
CA ASP A 87 12.28 0.48 4.19
C ASP A 87 12.53 1.88 4.78
N ILE A 88 11.49 2.69 4.92
CA ILE A 88 11.58 4.06 5.43
C ILE A 88 12.11 4.08 6.86
N GLY A 89 11.56 3.21 7.72
CA GLY A 89 12.02 3.10 9.11
C GLY A 89 13.46 2.60 9.22
N PHE A 90 13.85 1.69 8.33
CA PHE A 90 15.20 1.15 8.28
C PHE A 90 16.20 2.23 7.83
N ILE A 91 15.93 2.91 6.72
CA ILE A 91 16.78 4.00 6.21
C ILE A 91 16.93 5.09 7.26
N ASN A 92 15.83 5.61 7.82
CA ASN A 92 15.87 6.70 8.81
C ASN A 92 16.68 6.33 10.06
N TYR A 93 16.56 5.08 10.54
CA TYR A 93 17.39 4.60 11.63
C TYR A 93 18.89 4.58 11.27
N ARG A 94 19.23 4.13 10.06
CA ARG A 94 20.63 4.03 9.59
C ARG A 94 21.21 5.41 9.32
N LEU A 95 20.45 6.34 8.74
CA LEU A 95 20.87 7.75 8.57
C LEU A 95 21.25 8.37 9.93
N LYS A 96 20.36 8.25 10.92
CA LYS A 96 20.64 8.73 12.28
C LYS A 96 21.90 8.10 12.87
N LYS A 97 22.10 6.79 12.69
CA LYS A 97 23.27 6.07 13.21
C LYS A 97 24.58 6.56 12.59
N HIS A 98 24.54 7.01 11.33
CA HIS A 98 25.70 7.58 10.62
C HIS A 98 25.84 9.09 10.75
N ASN A 99 24.99 9.76 11.55
CA ASN A 99 24.92 11.21 11.71
C ASN A 99 24.72 11.93 10.36
N ILE A 100 23.87 11.40 9.50
CA ILE A 100 23.41 12.03 8.26
C ILE A 100 22.10 12.73 8.58
N ASP A 101 22.06 14.05 8.38
CA ASP A 101 20.91 14.90 8.70
C ASP A 101 19.90 14.89 7.54
N PHE A 102 19.12 13.83 7.47
CA PHE A 102 18.01 13.66 6.53
C PHE A 102 16.98 12.69 7.11
N ASN A 103 15.73 12.80 6.67
CA ASN A 103 14.66 11.91 7.08
C ASN A 103 13.63 11.75 5.96
N LEU A 104 13.33 10.51 5.58
CA LEU A 104 12.22 10.18 4.70
C LEU A 104 10.91 10.26 5.50
N ASN A 105 9.96 11.09 5.05
CA ASN A 105 8.66 11.20 5.70
C ASN A 105 7.74 10.08 5.24
N LYS A 106 7.03 9.47 6.15
CA LYS A 106 6.04 8.42 5.84
C LYS A 106 4.78 8.97 5.16
N GLU A 107 4.51 10.24 5.33
CA GLU A 107 3.36 10.92 4.74
C GLU A 107 3.55 11.19 3.24
N ASP A 108 4.80 11.22 2.79
CA ASP A 108 5.16 11.42 1.39
C ASP A 108 5.23 10.09 0.60
N ASP A 109 4.87 8.96 1.23
CA ASP A 109 4.95 7.62 0.65
C ASP A 109 3.60 7.10 0.16
N PHE A 110 3.56 6.65 -1.10
CA PHE A 110 2.48 5.81 -1.59
C PHE A 110 2.88 4.34 -1.51
N ASP A 111 2.50 3.68 -0.40
CA ASP A 111 2.77 2.26 -0.18
C ASP A 111 1.75 1.37 -0.93
N ILE A 112 2.18 0.79 -2.06
CA ILE A 112 1.35 -0.08 -2.91
C ILE A 112 0.87 -1.32 -2.15
N PHE A 113 1.69 -1.90 -1.26
CA PHE A 113 1.26 -3.03 -0.43
C PHE A 113 0.07 -2.65 0.46
N LYS A 114 0.15 -1.51 1.13
CA LYS A 114 -0.93 -1.02 2.01
C LYS A 114 -2.22 -0.83 1.21
N PHE A 115 -2.13 -0.25 0.01
CA PHE A 115 -3.27 -0.07 -0.88
C PHE A 115 -3.87 -1.41 -1.34
N VAL A 116 -3.08 -2.32 -1.91
CA VAL A 116 -3.55 -3.63 -2.40
C VAL A 116 -4.15 -4.47 -1.28
N LYS A 117 -3.59 -4.38 -0.07
CA LYS A 117 -4.07 -5.12 1.10
C LYS A 117 -5.52 -4.78 1.46
N LEU A 118 -6.00 -3.55 1.20
CA LEU A 118 -7.40 -3.16 1.39
C LEU A 118 -8.34 -4.02 0.55
N PHE A 119 -7.92 -4.40 -0.65
CA PHE A 119 -8.73 -5.12 -1.63
C PHE A 119 -8.39 -6.61 -1.74
N LYS A 120 -7.54 -7.15 -0.85
CA LYS A 120 -7.06 -8.55 -0.90
C LYS A 120 -8.19 -9.57 -1.08
N GLN A 121 -9.26 -9.45 -0.30
CA GLN A 121 -10.38 -10.38 -0.34
C GLN A 121 -11.18 -10.23 -1.65
N SER A 122 -11.49 -9.01 -2.04
CA SER A 122 -12.29 -8.70 -3.23
C SER A 122 -11.56 -9.09 -4.52
N LEU A 123 -10.23 -9.00 -4.54
CA LEU A 123 -9.38 -9.46 -5.64
C LEU A 123 -9.08 -10.97 -5.56
N ASN A 124 -9.53 -11.68 -4.52
CA ASN A 124 -9.20 -13.10 -4.28
C ASN A 124 -7.68 -13.38 -4.27
N LEU A 125 -6.88 -12.44 -3.76
CA LEU A 125 -5.44 -12.60 -3.68
C LEU A 125 -5.07 -13.58 -2.56
N LYS A 126 -4.32 -14.62 -2.88
CA LYS A 126 -3.80 -15.59 -1.90
C LYS A 126 -2.77 -14.96 -0.97
N SER A 127 -1.93 -14.09 -1.52
CA SER A 127 -0.89 -13.35 -0.82
C SER A 127 -0.83 -11.91 -1.36
N CYS A 128 -0.38 -10.98 -0.52
CA CYS A 128 -0.05 -9.61 -0.93
C CYS A 128 1.47 -9.38 -1.05
N SER A 129 2.30 -10.43 -1.20
CA SER A 129 3.72 -10.23 -1.55
C SER A 129 3.84 -9.56 -2.92
N LEU A 130 4.91 -8.79 -3.15
CA LEU A 130 5.13 -8.10 -4.41
C LEU A 130 5.01 -9.06 -5.60
N THR A 131 5.69 -10.19 -5.56
CA THR A 131 5.63 -11.24 -6.59
C THR A 131 4.22 -11.80 -6.84
N SER A 132 3.38 -11.89 -5.79
CA SER A 132 1.98 -12.35 -5.94
C SER A 132 1.10 -11.29 -6.59
N VAL A 133 1.31 -10.03 -6.25
CA VAL A 133 0.60 -8.88 -6.84
C VAL A 133 1.00 -8.70 -8.31
N GLU A 134 2.29 -8.72 -8.60
CA GLU A 134 2.83 -8.68 -9.96
C GLU A 134 2.20 -9.75 -10.84
N LYS A 135 2.26 -11.01 -10.40
CA LYS A 135 1.68 -12.13 -11.13
C LYS A 135 0.17 -11.96 -11.37
N TYR A 136 -0.56 -11.42 -10.40
CA TYR A 136 -1.99 -11.18 -10.52
C TYR A 136 -2.30 -10.15 -11.63
N PHE A 137 -1.45 -9.14 -11.78
CA PHE A 137 -1.56 -8.12 -12.82
C PHE A 137 -0.78 -8.45 -14.10
N GLY A 138 -0.27 -9.69 -14.24
CA GLY A 138 0.39 -10.15 -15.46
C GLY A 138 1.84 -9.70 -15.62
N ILE A 139 2.49 -9.26 -14.53
CA ILE A 139 3.91 -8.90 -14.52
C ILE A 139 4.72 -10.13 -14.13
N TYR A 140 5.70 -10.49 -14.94
CA TYR A 140 6.55 -11.67 -14.76
C TYR A 140 8.00 -11.24 -14.52
N ARG A 141 8.72 -12.04 -13.72
CA ARG A 141 10.12 -11.83 -13.34
C ARG A 141 11.02 -12.87 -13.96
N GLU A 142 12.26 -12.49 -14.20
CA GLU A 142 13.37 -13.41 -14.48
C GLU A 142 14.09 -13.84 -13.18
N ASP A 143 14.05 -12.97 -12.16
CA ASP A 143 14.61 -13.22 -10.84
C ASP A 143 13.93 -14.39 -10.12
N ILE A 144 14.75 -15.24 -9.48
CA ILE A 144 14.32 -16.47 -8.77
C ILE A 144 14.69 -16.46 -7.28
N ILE A 145 15.25 -15.35 -6.77
CA ILE A 145 15.64 -15.25 -5.36
C ILE A 145 14.59 -14.49 -4.54
N ASN A 146 14.76 -14.50 -3.25
CA ASN A 146 13.99 -13.69 -2.29
C ASN A 146 14.96 -13.02 -1.31
N GLY A 147 14.48 -12.09 -0.51
CA GLY A 147 15.31 -11.33 0.42
C GLY A 147 16.16 -12.19 1.37
N GLU A 148 15.68 -13.37 1.83
CA GLU A 148 16.48 -14.29 2.65
C GLU A 148 17.68 -14.87 1.87
N LYS A 149 17.49 -15.18 0.60
CA LYS A 149 18.58 -15.64 -0.28
C LYS A 149 19.52 -14.50 -0.62
N SER A 150 19.01 -13.27 -0.81
CA SER A 150 19.83 -12.07 -1.04
C SER A 150 20.85 -11.86 0.08
N ILE A 151 20.44 -11.99 1.36
CA ILE A 151 21.32 -11.91 2.52
C ILE A 151 22.49 -12.94 2.42
N LYS A 152 22.17 -14.20 2.18
CA LYS A 152 23.18 -15.29 2.08
C LYS A 152 24.12 -15.08 0.89
N LEU A 153 23.60 -14.59 -0.23
CA LEU A 153 24.41 -14.25 -1.40
C LEU A 153 25.35 -13.09 -1.08
N TYR A 154 24.88 -12.06 -0.39
CA TYR A 154 25.74 -10.95 0.00
C TYR A 154 26.87 -11.37 0.96
N GLU A 155 26.57 -12.20 1.97
CA GLU A 155 27.60 -12.76 2.85
C GLU A 155 28.69 -13.55 2.07
N ASN A 156 28.28 -14.25 1.01
CA ASN A 156 29.22 -14.95 0.13
C ASN A 156 29.98 -13.98 -0.74
N PHE A 157 29.30 -12.96 -1.32
CA PHE A 157 29.92 -11.92 -2.13
C PHE A 157 31.02 -11.18 -1.36
N VAL A 158 30.80 -10.78 -0.13
CA VAL A 158 31.78 -10.07 0.69
C VAL A 158 33.06 -10.90 0.86
N LYS A 159 32.97 -12.24 0.92
CA LYS A 159 34.12 -13.16 1.08
C LYS A 159 34.83 -13.44 -0.23
N THR A 160 34.11 -13.54 -1.33
CA THR A 160 34.63 -14.04 -2.61
C THR A 160 34.89 -12.95 -3.64
N GLN A 161 34.16 -11.83 -3.51
CA GLN A 161 34.09 -10.75 -4.51
C GLN A 161 33.68 -11.26 -5.90
N ASP A 162 32.85 -12.33 -5.92
CA ASP A 162 32.38 -12.93 -7.16
C ASP A 162 31.33 -12.03 -7.84
N LYS A 163 31.69 -11.57 -9.04
CA LYS A 163 30.84 -10.69 -9.84
C LYS A 163 29.49 -11.32 -10.17
N ASN A 164 29.42 -12.63 -10.39
CA ASN A 164 28.15 -13.30 -10.71
C ASN A 164 27.17 -13.23 -9.54
N ILE A 165 27.67 -13.34 -8.30
CA ILE A 165 26.85 -13.20 -7.10
C ILE A 165 26.32 -11.76 -6.98
N MET A 166 27.17 -10.77 -7.22
CA MET A 166 26.77 -9.37 -7.24
C MET A 166 25.68 -9.12 -8.29
N ASP A 167 25.86 -9.63 -9.50
CA ASP A 167 24.91 -9.44 -10.61
C ASP A 167 23.52 -10.05 -10.27
N ILE A 168 23.47 -11.18 -9.54
CA ILE A 168 22.21 -11.78 -9.06
C ILE A 168 21.52 -10.87 -8.03
N ILE A 169 22.26 -10.31 -7.08
CA ILE A 169 21.67 -9.40 -6.06
C ILE A 169 21.17 -8.12 -6.73
N LEU A 170 21.93 -7.56 -7.65
CA LEU A 170 21.56 -6.38 -8.42
C LEU A 170 20.32 -6.64 -9.26
N LEU A 171 20.21 -7.81 -9.92
CA LEU A 171 19.04 -8.16 -10.72
C LEU A 171 17.79 -8.24 -9.86
N HIS A 172 17.86 -8.84 -8.66
CA HIS A 172 16.72 -8.93 -7.74
C HIS A 172 16.16 -7.54 -7.42
N ASN A 173 16.96 -6.65 -6.87
CA ASN A 173 16.54 -5.30 -6.54
C ASN A 173 16.16 -4.47 -7.79
N TYR A 174 16.84 -4.68 -8.93
CA TYR A 174 16.45 -4.04 -10.19
C TYR A 174 14.99 -4.41 -10.57
N GLU A 175 14.64 -5.69 -10.49
CA GLU A 175 13.30 -6.15 -10.82
C GLU A 175 12.26 -5.69 -9.80
N ASP A 176 12.64 -5.57 -8.50
CA ASP A 176 11.74 -5.01 -7.48
C ASP A 176 11.34 -3.58 -7.83
N VAL A 177 12.30 -2.69 -8.11
CA VAL A 177 12.00 -1.29 -8.50
C VAL A 177 11.34 -1.18 -9.87
N TYR A 178 11.80 -1.94 -10.87
CA TYR A 178 11.28 -1.90 -12.22
C TYR A 178 9.85 -2.43 -12.32
N ASN A 179 9.55 -3.55 -11.67
CA ASN A 179 8.21 -4.10 -11.68
C ASN A 179 7.25 -3.28 -10.81
N LEU A 180 7.75 -2.69 -9.71
CA LEU A 180 6.96 -1.75 -8.92
C LEU A 180 6.53 -0.54 -9.75
N SER A 181 7.37 -0.08 -10.67
CA SER A 181 7.01 1.01 -11.58
C SER A 181 5.85 0.67 -12.52
N LYS A 182 5.64 -0.60 -12.86
CA LYS A 182 4.48 -1.07 -13.64
C LYS A 182 3.18 -1.08 -12.83
N LEU A 183 3.28 -0.99 -11.51
CA LEU A 183 2.16 -0.91 -10.57
C LEU A 183 1.82 0.52 -10.13
N ILE A 184 2.42 1.55 -10.73
CA ILE A 184 2.13 2.95 -10.37
C ILE A 184 0.64 3.25 -10.50
N ASN A 185 0.00 2.79 -11.55
CA ASN A 185 -1.43 2.96 -11.79
C ASN A 185 -2.27 1.88 -11.07
N ILE A 186 -1.80 1.39 -9.92
CA ILE A 186 -2.46 0.31 -9.17
C ILE A 186 -3.92 0.64 -8.80
N LYS A 187 -4.23 1.92 -8.57
CA LYS A 187 -5.60 2.37 -8.30
C LYS A 187 -6.51 2.01 -9.49
N ASP A 188 -6.10 2.30 -10.71
CA ASP A 188 -6.88 2.01 -11.93
C ASP A 188 -6.93 0.51 -12.20
N LEU A 189 -5.80 -0.20 -12.06
CA LEU A 189 -5.74 -1.65 -12.22
C LEU A 189 -6.68 -2.39 -11.27
N VAL A 190 -6.78 -1.95 -10.01
CA VAL A 190 -7.71 -2.50 -9.01
C VAL A 190 -9.14 -2.10 -9.36
N LYS A 191 -9.38 -0.84 -9.72
CA LYS A 191 -10.68 -0.31 -10.13
C LYS A 191 -11.35 -1.16 -11.23
N GLU A 192 -10.59 -1.55 -12.24
CA GLU A 192 -11.07 -2.38 -13.36
C GLU A 192 -11.50 -3.81 -12.95
N LYS A 193 -11.05 -4.29 -11.80
CA LYS A 193 -11.35 -5.64 -11.27
C LYS A 193 -12.52 -5.68 -10.30
N LEU A 194 -13.08 -4.52 -9.93
CA LEU A 194 -14.08 -4.40 -8.88
C LEU A 194 -15.44 -3.95 -9.43
N ASP A 195 -16.51 -4.49 -8.86
CA ASP A 195 -17.88 -4.01 -9.10
C ASP A 195 -18.13 -2.76 -8.25
N LEU A 196 -17.90 -1.59 -8.82
CA LEU A 196 -18.01 -0.33 -8.11
C LEU A 196 -19.46 0.08 -7.88
N LEU A 197 -19.67 0.78 -6.77
CA LEU A 197 -20.91 1.47 -6.47
C LEU A 197 -20.78 2.94 -6.93
N TYR A 198 -21.82 3.47 -7.52
CA TYR A 198 -21.86 4.86 -7.97
C TYR A 198 -22.83 5.66 -7.09
N ILE A 199 -22.39 6.85 -6.68
CA ILE A 199 -23.19 7.84 -5.96
C ILE A 199 -23.19 9.08 -6.85
N SER A 200 -24.39 9.48 -7.29
CA SER A 200 -24.57 10.70 -8.09
C SER A 200 -25.64 11.56 -7.46
N ASN A 201 -25.36 12.85 -7.33
CA ASN A 201 -26.33 13.90 -7.05
C ASN A 201 -25.97 15.14 -7.89
N GLU A 202 -26.59 16.28 -7.61
CA GLU A 202 -26.35 17.53 -8.35
C GLU A 202 -24.89 18.04 -8.20
N ASN A 203 -24.21 17.66 -7.12
CA ASN A 203 -22.88 18.17 -6.77
C ASN A 203 -21.76 17.12 -6.95
N TYR A 204 -22.05 15.82 -6.93
CA TYR A 204 -21.06 14.75 -6.89
C TYR A 204 -21.37 13.61 -7.83
N ASN A 205 -20.31 13.04 -8.37
CA ASN A 205 -20.38 11.79 -9.11
C ASN A 205 -19.20 10.91 -8.68
N LEU A 206 -19.41 10.12 -7.61
CA LEU A 206 -18.37 9.30 -7.01
C LEU A 206 -18.48 7.85 -7.44
N SER A 207 -17.36 7.21 -7.67
CA SER A 207 -17.24 5.76 -7.72
C SER A 207 -16.54 5.25 -6.46
N ILE A 208 -17.22 4.38 -5.71
CA ILE A 208 -16.75 3.88 -4.42
C ILE A 208 -16.79 2.36 -4.36
N PHE A 209 -16.00 1.78 -3.44
CA PHE A 209 -16.03 0.34 -3.17
C PHE A 209 -15.98 0.07 -1.66
N PRO A 210 -16.82 -0.84 -1.11
CA PRO A 210 -16.78 -1.23 0.30
C PRO A 210 -15.53 -2.07 0.57
N VAL A 211 -14.63 -1.58 1.42
CA VAL A 211 -13.36 -2.26 1.73
C VAL A 211 -13.43 -3.18 2.94
N ASN A 212 -14.13 -2.76 3.98
CA ASN A 212 -14.32 -3.58 5.19
C ASN A 212 -15.50 -3.08 6.03
N TYR A 213 -15.91 -3.90 7.00
CA TYR A 213 -16.88 -3.50 8.03
C TYR A 213 -16.42 -3.96 9.40
N LYS A 214 -16.97 -3.28 10.43
CA LYS A 214 -16.84 -3.68 11.84
C LYS A 214 -18.23 -3.65 12.47
N ILE A 215 -18.57 -4.66 13.26
CA ILE A 215 -19.83 -4.73 13.99
C ILE A 215 -19.55 -5.03 15.47
N ASN A 216 -20.16 -4.24 16.34
CA ASN A 216 -20.18 -4.46 17.78
C ASN A 216 -21.62 -4.36 18.30
N ALA A 217 -21.84 -4.44 19.62
CA ALA A 217 -23.17 -4.47 20.22
C ALA A 217 -24.01 -3.19 19.98
N LYS A 218 -23.41 -2.07 19.56
CA LYS A 218 -24.05 -0.77 19.42
C LYS A 218 -23.97 -0.18 18.04
N LYS A 219 -22.91 -0.53 17.28
CA LYS A 219 -22.59 0.12 16.00
C LYS A 219 -22.18 -0.89 14.94
N LEU A 220 -22.60 -0.61 13.71
CA LEU A 220 -22.04 -1.15 12.48
C LEU A 220 -21.27 -0.03 11.79
N THR A 221 -19.98 -0.23 11.51
CA THR A 221 -19.16 0.68 10.72
C THR A 221 -18.86 0.02 9.38
N MET A 222 -19.14 0.70 8.27
CA MET A 222 -18.76 0.30 6.91
C MET A 222 -17.77 1.34 6.35
N ASN A 223 -16.62 0.88 5.88
CA ASN A 223 -15.64 1.75 5.24
C ASN A 223 -15.64 1.52 3.73
N TYR A 224 -15.58 2.62 2.98
CA TYR A 224 -15.51 2.64 1.53
C TYR A 224 -14.25 3.37 1.09
N PHE A 225 -13.71 2.98 -0.06
CA PHE A 225 -12.65 3.70 -0.76
C PHE A 225 -13.25 4.41 -1.98
N ILE A 226 -12.85 5.66 -2.22
CA ILE A 226 -13.28 6.48 -3.35
C ILE A 226 -12.25 6.32 -4.48
N PHE A 227 -12.68 5.77 -5.61
CA PHE A 227 -11.82 5.58 -6.77
C PHE A 227 -11.81 6.77 -7.73
N SER A 228 -12.91 7.51 -7.79
CA SER A 228 -13.00 8.70 -8.64
C SER A 228 -14.17 9.59 -8.24
N GLY A 229 -14.07 10.85 -8.61
CA GLY A 229 -15.04 11.92 -8.38
C GLY A 229 -14.49 12.99 -7.44
N GLU A 230 -14.89 14.25 -7.69
CA GLU A 230 -14.57 15.35 -6.79
C GLU A 230 -15.41 15.26 -5.52
N HIS A 231 -14.77 15.42 -4.38
CA HIS A 231 -15.42 15.41 -3.07
C HIS A 231 -14.67 16.30 -2.08
N ASN A 232 -15.33 16.68 -1.03
CA ASN A 232 -14.75 17.45 0.07
C ASN A 232 -14.66 16.59 1.34
N ASN A 233 -13.78 16.96 2.25
CA ASN A 233 -13.78 16.39 3.58
C ASN A 233 -15.03 16.87 4.32
N ILE A 234 -15.93 15.95 4.66
CA ILE A 234 -17.26 16.22 5.22
C ILE A 234 -17.51 15.28 6.39
N SER A 235 -18.17 15.82 7.43
CA SER A 235 -18.68 15.04 8.55
C SER A 235 -20.16 15.34 8.75
N ILE A 236 -21.00 14.31 8.65
CA ILE A 236 -22.45 14.37 8.84
C ILE A 236 -22.79 13.51 10.06
N TYR A 237 -23.58 14.07 10.96
CA TYR A 237 -24.03 13.37 12.18
C TYR A 237 -25.54 13.53 12.34
N ASN A 238 -26.21 12.41 12.64
CA ASN A 238 -27.59 12.41 13.13
C ASN A 238 -27.80 11.32 14.18
N ASP A 239 -29.02 11.17 14.68
CA ASP A 239 -29.32 10.21 15.75
C ASP A 239 -29.11 8.75 15.36
N ASN A 240 -29.16 8.41 14.08
CA ASN A 240 -29.16 7.03 13.60
C ASN A 240 -27.81 6.62 12.98
N TYR A 241 -27.09 7.57 12.40
CA TYR A 241 -25.81 7.30 11.72
C TYR A 241 -24.89 8.51 11.71
N SER A 242 -23.62 8.27 11.43
CA SER A 242 -22.65 9.31 11.04
C SER A 242 -21.91 8.91 9.77
N ILE A 243 -21.55 9.91 8.97
CA ILE A 243 -20.76 9.76 7.76
C ILE A 243 -19.56 10.70 7.87
N ILE A 244 -18.37 10.14 7.71
CA ILE A 244 -17.13 10.89 7.68
C ILE A 244 -16.45 10.58 6.34
N CYS A 245 -16.21 11.62 5.55
CA CYS A 245 -15.45 11.56 4.32
C CYS A 245 -14.15 12.32 4.52
N GLU A 246 -13.02 11.64 4.47
CA GLU A 246 -11.68 12.19 4.59
C GLU A 246 -10.78 11.56 3.53
N ASP A 247 -10.12 12.40 2.75
CA ASP A 247 -9.33 11.96 1.60
C ASP A 247 -10.12 11.00 0.69
N ASP A 248 -9.51 9.90 0.27
CA ASP A 248 -10.16 8.85 -0.53
C ASP A 248 -11.03 7.86 0.30
N ASN A 249 -11.44 8.20 1.53
CA ASN A 249 -12.15 7.27 2.42
C ASN A 249 -13.50 7.81 2.91
N ILE A 250 -14.50 6.94 2.91
CA ILE A 250 -15.79 7.20 3.56
C ILE A 250 -15.98 6.17 4.68
N SER A 251 -16.29 6.66 5.88
CA SER A 251 -16.70 5.83 7.03
C SER A 251 -18.16 6.12 7.34
N LEU A 252 -19.01 5.11 7.17
CA LEU A 252 -20.43 5.12 7.55
C LEU A 252 -20.61 4.35 8.85
N GLU A 253 -20.90 5.03 9.95
CA GLU A 253 -21.28 4.40 11.22
C GLU A 253 -22.81 4.43 11.38
N ILE A 254 -23.41 3.30 11.75
CA ILE A 254 -24.84 3.11 11.92
C ILE A 254 -25.09 2.62 13.34
N ASN A 255 -26.00 3.27 14.07
CA ASN A 255 -26.46 2.79 15.37
C ASN A 255 -27.35 1.55 15.18
N ILE A 256 -27.03 0.47 15.89
CA ILE A 256 -27.74 -0.81 15.81
C ILE A 256 -28.26 -1.24 17.18
N ASN A 257 -29.22 -2.16 17.17
CA ASN A 257 -29.87 -2.67 18.36
C ASN A 257 -29.38 -4.08 18.69
N LYS A 258 -29.43 -4.43 19.95
CA LYS A 258 -29.21 -5.78 20.45
C LYS A 258 -30.51 -6.31 21.06
N GLY A 259 -30.90 -7.52 20.71
CA GLY A 259 -32.04 -8.23 21.24
C GLY A 259 -31.71 -9.69 21.51
N ILE A 260 -32.69 -10.38 22.11
CA ILE A 260 -32.65 -11.83 22.37
C ILE A 260 -33.93 -12.40 21.80
N ASP A 261 -33.83 -13.50 21.05
CA ASP A 261 -35.00 -14.20 20.53
C ASP A 261 -35.64 -15.13 21.57
N ARG A 262 -36.71 -15.85 21.16
CA ARG A 262 -37.43 -16.79 22.04
C ARG A 262 -36.62 -18.01 22.48
N GLU A 263 -35.51 -18.28 21.78
CA GLU A 263 -34.61 -19.40 22.05
C GLU A 263 -33.33 -18.96 22.80
N ASN A 264 -33.29 -17.73 23.34
CA ASN A 264 -32.15 -17.10 24.00
C ASN A 264 -30.95 -16.81 23.08
N ASN A 265 -31.13 -16.75 21.75
CA ASN A 265 -30.06 -16.34 20.86
C ASN A 265 -29.91 -14.82 20.85
N THR A 266 -28.69 -14.33 20.83
CA THR A 266 -28.39 -12.90 20.68
C THR A 266 -28.51 -12.49 19.22
N ILE A 267 -29.25 -11.42 18.95
CA ILE A 267 -29.40 -10.83 17.61
C ILE A 267 -28.92 -9.39 17.66
N LEU A 268 -28.03 -9.01 16.75
CA LEU A 268 -27.75 -7.61 16.42
C LEU A 268 -28.54 -7.25 15.16
N PHE A 269 -29.24 -6.14 15.19
CA PHE A 269 -30.14 -5.75 14.10
C PHE A 269 -30.27 -4.24 13.94
N TYR A 270 -30.67 -3.84 12.73
CA TYR A 270 -31.10 -2.48 12.45
C TYR A 270 -32.62 -2.45 12.32
N SER A 271 -33.24 -1.39 12.88
CA SER A 271 -34.71 -1.22 12.88
C SER A 271 -35.08 -0.14 11.89
N LEU A 272 -35.76 -0.53 10.83
CA LEU A 272 -36.55 0.34 9.95
C LEU A 272 -38.05 0.04 10.14
N SER A 273 -38.79 0.01 9.04
CA SER A 273 -40.17 -0.55 9.04
C SER A 273 -40.19 -2.05 9.35
N LYS A 274 -39.06 -2.74 9.15
CA LYS A 274 -38.81 -4.14 9.50
C LYS A 274 -37.47 -4.28 10.19
N ILE A 275 -37.32 -5.34 11.01
CA ILE A 275 -36.04 -5.72 11.61
C ILE A 275 -35.16 -6.33 10.55
N ILE A 276 -33.93 -5.80 10.40
CA ILE A 276 -32.88 -6.33 9.52
C ILE A 276 -31.82 -6.96 10.42
N PRO A 277 -31.77 -8.30 10.56
CA PRO A 277 -30.75 -8.96 11.37
C PRO A 277 -29.39 -8.83 10.69
N LEU A 278 -28.37 -8.47 11.46
CA LEU A 278 -27.00 -8.24 11.00
C LEU A 278 -26.03 -9.29 11.55
N LYS A 279 -26.31 -9.78 12.76
CA LYS A 279 -25.54 -10.84 13.42
C LYS A 279 -26.47 -11.70 14.26
N PHE A 280 -26.32 -13.01 14.20
CA PHE A 280 -27.05 -13.99 14.98
C PHE A 280 -26.04 -14.82 15.79
N ASN A 281 -26.03 -14.70 17.11
CA ASN A 281 -24.98 -15.16 17.99
C ASN A 281 -23.60 -14.71 17.47
N ASP A 282 -22.71 -15.65 17.10
CA ASP A 282 -21.38 -15.33 16.55
C ASP A 282 -21.35 -15.26 15.02
N GLN A 283 -22.44 -15.62 14.35
CA GLN A 283 -22.53 -15.62 12.89
C GLN A 283 -22.92 -14.23 12.37
N VAL A 284 -22.07 -13.63 11.57
CA VAL A 284 -22.34 -12.36 10.87
C VAL A 284 -23.11 -12.63 9.58
N LEU A 285 -24.14 -11.84 9.32
CA LEU A 285 -25.00 -11.92 8.15
C LEU A 285 -24.58 -10.89 7.11
N GLU A 286 -23.43 -11.15 6.45
CA GLU A 286 -22.78 -10.21 5.53
C GLU A 286 -23.71 -9.67 4.45
N LYS A 287 -24.52 -10.53 3.81
CA LYS A 287 -25.49 -10.11 2.79
C LYS A 287 -26.44 -9.05 3.30
N ASN A 288 -26.90 -9.15 4.55
CA ASN A 288 -27.79 -8.18 5.15
C ASN A 288 -27.05 -6.87 5.45
N ILE A 289 -25.78 -6.94 5.89
CA ILE A 289 -24.96 -5.76 6.11
C ILE A 289 -24.79 -4.99 4.80
N TYR A 290 -24.35 -5.65 3.72
CA TYR A 290 -24.17 -5.00 2.43
C TYR A 290 -25.51 -4.46 1.86
N SER A 291 -26.61 -5.18 2.04
CA SER A 291 -27.94 -4.72 1.62
C SER A 291 -28.38 -3.47 2.38
N LEU A 292 -28.15 -3.43 3.69
CA LEU A 292 -28.44 -2.26 4.52
C LEU A 292 -27.59 -1.06 4.09
N CYS A 293 -26.30 -1.26 3.91
CA CYS A 293 -25.39 -0.19 3.49
C CYS A 293 -25.75 0.36 2.09
N ASN A 294 -26.15 -0.51 1.17
CA ASN A 294 -26.64 -0.10 -0.15
C ASN A 294 -27.97 0.66 -0.08
N PHE A 295 -28.89 0.28 0.85
CA PHE A 295 -30.13 1.00 1.07
C PHE A 295 -29.85 2.40 1.63
N LEU A 296 -29.02 2.51 2.67
CA LEU A 296 -28.65 3.79 3.28
C LEU A 296 -27.88 4.67 2.28
N LYS A 297 -27.02 4.10 1.47
CA LYS A 297 -26.34 4.78 0.37
C LYS A 297 -27.35 5.50 -0.54
N LYS A 298 -28.40 4.79 -0.98
CA LYS A 298 -29.41 5.36 -1.90
C LYS A 298 -30.22 6.48 -1.28
N ASN A 299 -30.44 6.45 0.05
CA ASN A 299 -31.35 7.36 0.73
C ASN A 299 -30.65 8.47 1.51
N GLU A 300 -29.39 8.27 1.93
CA GLU A 300 -28.71 9.13 2.90
C GLU A 300 -27.38 9.70 2.37
N LEU A 301 -26.64 8.94 1.54
CA LEU A 301 -25.36 9.42 0.99
C LEU A 301 -25.55 10.45 -0.14
N HIS A 302 -26.78 10.77 -0.54
CA HIS A 302 -27.04 11.90 -1.43
C HIS A 302 -26.71 13.27 -0.80
N ASN A 303 -26.45 13.30 0.50
CA ASN A 303 -26.13 14.52 1.25
C ASN A 303 -24.64 14.74 1.48
N ILE A 304 -23.75 13.85 0.93
CA ILE A 304 -22.30 13.99 1.04
C ILE A 304 -21.74 15.03 0.07
#